data_945418d327cc28e105a94e8fb5bcc96b
#
_entry.id   945418d327cc28e105a94e8fb5bcc96b
#
_cell.length_a   1.000
_cell.length_b   1.000
_cell.length_c   1.000
_cell.angle_alpha   90.00
_cell.angle_beta   90.00
_cell.angle_gamma   90.00
#
_symmetry.space_group_name_H-M   'P 1'
#
loop_
_entity.id
_entity.type
_entity.pdbx_description
1 polymer ?
#
loop_
_entity_poly.entity_id
_entity_poly.type
_entity_poly.pdbx_seq_one_letter_code
_entity_poly.pdbx_strand_id
1 'polypeptide(L)'
;MAINVNDLPPKYQRQALAKYMEQQARRGLMPSAAVPQEKAKANKYHNTPTERVTASGAVVHFDSQKEARRYDILAARLQAGQIRDLRLQVEFTLQEAYTDTEGRRVRAIRYKADFTYKERDAAEEAMAASKGWPCESWRYVVEDVKSRATKTQKYAIKKKLLKERFGLDITEV
;
A
#
# COMPACT_ATOMS: atom_id res chain seq x y z
N MET A 1 -16.30 20.23 -37.98
CA MET A 1 -15.83 21.56 -37.47
C MET A 1 -14.68 21.31 -36.52
N ALA A 2 -13.53 21.96 -36.72
CA ALA A 2 -12.40 21.86 -35.78
C ALA A 2 -12.66 22.81 -34.61
N ILE A 3 -12.62 22.30 -33.38
CA ILE A 3 -12.75 23.12 -32.17
C ILE A 3 -11.42 23.86 -31.95
N ASN A 4 -11.50 25.20 -31.86
CA ASN A 4 -10.33 26.03 -31.61
C ASN A 4 -9.97 25.92 -30.08
N VAL A 5 -8.70 25.72 -29.76
CA VAL A 5 -8.24 25.61 -28.38
C VAL A 5 -8.55 26.87 -27.54
N ASN A 6 -8.64 28.02 -28.19
CA ASN A 6 -8.97 29.30 -27.54
C ASN A 6 -10.45 29.40 -27.10
N ASP A 7 -11.32 28.53 -27.62
CA ASP A 7 -12.76 28.52 -27.28
C ASP A 7 -13.04 27.67 -26.03
N LEU A 8 -12.01 26.99 -25.48
CA LEU A 8 -12.11 26.15 -24.27
C LEU A 8 -11.90 26.98 -23.00
N PRO A 9 -12.54 26.61 -21.87
CA PRO A 9 -12.21 27.22 -20.58
C PRO A 9 -10.73 27.13 -20.25
N PRO A 10 -10.13 28.11 -19.55
CA PRO A 10 -8.67 28.23 -19.35
C PRO A 10 -7.99 26.96 -18.79
N LYS A 11 -8.73 26.19 -17.97
CA LYS A 11 -8.27 24.91 -17.43
C LYS A 11 -8.03 23.87 -18.52
N TYR A 12 -8.89 23.82 -19.52
CA TYR A 12 -8.82 22.84 -20.62
C TYR A 12 -7.89 23.29 -21.75
N GLN A 13 -7.72 24.62 -21.94
CA GLN A 13 -6.75 25.17 -22.90
C GLN A 13 -5.33 24.67 -22.58
N ARG A 14 -4.90 24.73 -21.30
CA ARG A 14 -3.60 24.25 -20.87
C ARG A 14 -3.40 22.75 -21.10
N GLN A 15 -4.43 21.94 -20.84
CA GLN A 15 -4.37 20.49 -21.07
C GLN A 15 -4.33 20.16 -22.58
N ALA A 16 -5.10 20.84 -23.40
CA ALA A 16 -5.10 20.65 -24.83
C ALA A 16 -3.77 21.05 -25.46
N LEU A 17 -3.17 22.16 -25.02
CA LEU A 17 -1.87 22.63 -25.47
C LEU A 17 -0.75 21.65 -25.06
N ALA A 18 -0.78 21.14 -23.84
CA ALA A 18 0.20 20.16 -23.36
C ALA A 18 0.15 18.86 -24.18
N LYS A 19 -1.04 18.32 -24.44
CA LYS A 19 -1.21 17.13 -25.29
C LYS A 19 -0.76 17.37 -26.73
N TYR A 20 -1.04 18.54 -27.28
CA TYR A 20 -0.59 18.90 -28.62
C TYR A 20 0.93 18.96 -28.71
N MET A 21 1.58 19.59 -27.74
CA MET A 21 3.04 19.69 -27.69
C MET A 21 3.70 18.29 -27.50
N GLU A 22 3.12 17.43 -26.64
CA GLU A 22 3.58 16.05 -26.49
C GLU A 22 3.47 15.25 -27.81
N GLN A 23 2.36 15.44 -28.53
CA GLN A 23 2.16 14.78 -29.82
C GLN A 23 3.16 15.27 -30.89
N GLN A 24 3.51 16.56 -30.88
CA GLN A 24 4.50 17.15 -31.80
C GLN A 24 5.91 16.65 -31.43
N ALA A 25 6.24 16.54 -30.16
CA ALA A 25 7.51 15.99 -29.70
C ALA A 25 7.69 14.52 -30.13
N ARG A 26 6.63 13.69 -30.02
CA ARG A 26 6.62 12.29 -30.52
C ARG A 26 6.81 12.18 -32.03
N ARG A 27 6.44 13.20 -32.79
CA ARG A 27 6.60 13.27 -34.25
C ARG A 27 7.96 13.83 -34.69
N GLY A 28 8.86 14.16 -33.74
CA GLY A 28 10.17 14.74 -34.05
C GLY A 28 10.14 16.17 -34.60
N LEU A 29 9.01 16.86 -34.50
CA LEU A 29 8.77 18.20 -35.07
C LEU A 29 9.16 19.34 -34.11
N MET A 30 9.53 19.04 -32.85
CA MET A 30 9.97 20.05 -31.87
C MET A 30 11.17 19.55 -31.05
N PRO A 31 12.11 20.44 -30.68
CA PRO A 31 13.19 20.07 -29.78
C PRO A 31 12.67 19.68 -28.38
N SER A 32 13.24 18.61 -27.82
CA SER A 32 12.86 17.93 -26.56
C SER A 32 12.86 18.81 -25.28
N ALA A 33 13.21 20.09 -25.37
CA ALA A 33 13.50 20.93 -24.20
C ALA A 33 12.29 21.70 -23.63
N ALA A 34 11.06 21.51 -24.14
CA ALA A 34 9.94 22.37 -23.78
C ALA A 34 8.68 21.65 -23.25
N VAL A 35 8.80 20.41 -22.74
CA VAL A 35 7.67 19.78 -22.02
C VAL A 35 7.67 20.33 -20.60
N PRO A 36 6.65 21.12 -20.17
CA PRO A 36 6.51 21.46 -18.76
C PRO A 36 6.32 20.16 -17.99
N GLN A 37 7.30 19.75 -17.19
CA GLN A 37 7.11 18.65 -16.25
C GLN A 37 5.90 19.00 -15.38
N GLU A 38 4.84 18.23 -15.46
CA GLU A 38 3.76 18.30 -14.48
C GLU A 38 4.41 18.14 -13.11
N LYS A 39 4.34 19.20 -12.29
CA LYS A 39 4.75 19.12 -10.89
C LYS A 39 4.02 17.95 -10.30
N ALA A 40 4.75 16.94 -9.83
CA ALA A 40 4.21 15.78 -9.16
C ALA A 40 3.14 16.26 -8.17
N LYS A 41 1.93 15.71 -8.27
CA LYS A 41 0.80 16.10 -7.41
C LYS A 41 1.29 16.04 -5.97
N ALA A 42 1.34 17.19 -5.28
CA ALA A 42 1.74 17.25 -3.89
C ALA A 42 0.94 16.19 -3.11
N ASN A 43 1.65 15.31 -2.41
CA ASN A 43 1.05 14.23 -1.67
C ASN A 43 0.09 14.84 -0.63
N LYS A 44 -1.20 14.50 -0.71
CA LYS A 44 -2.27 15.06 0.13
C LYS A 44 -1.98 14.99 1.63
N TYR A 45 -1.11 14.09 2.04
CA TYR A 45 -0.78 13.80 3.44
C TYR A 45 0.63 14.23 3.83
N HIS A 46 1.36 15.01 2.98
CA HIS A 46 2.74 15.46 3.22
C HIS A 46 3.72 14.34 3.59
N ASN A 47 3.43 13.10 3.18
CA ASN A 47 4.31 11.97 3.40
C ASN A 47 5.56 12.10 2.54
N THR A 48 6.72 11.89 3.14
CA THR A 48 8.00 11.86 2.42
C THR A 48 8.30 10.39 2.07
N PRO A 49 8.32 10.02 0.78
CA PRO A 49 8.77 8.70 0.36
C PRO A 49 10.19 8.44 0.86
N THR A 50 10.44 7.25 1.33
CA THR A 50 11.73 6.87 1.93
C THR A 50 12.13 5.48 1.44
N GLU A 51 13.42 5.29 1.23
CA GLU A 51 13.97 4.01 0.78
C GLU A 51 14.74 3.32 1.92
N ARG A 52 14.77 2.00 1.89
CA ARG A 52 15.60 1.15 2.72
C ARG A 52 16.25 0.07 1.89
N VAL A 53 17.47 -0.29 2.27
CA VAL A 53 18.18 -1.42 1.69
C VAL A 53 18.00 -2.61 2.62
N THR A 54 17.50 -3.72 2.10
CA THR A 54 17.35 -4.97 2.85
C THR A 54 18.71 -5.61 3.11
N ALA A 55 18.77 -6.58 4.01
CA ALA A 55 19.97 -7.37 4.24
C ALA A 55 20.46 -8.13 3.00
N SER A 56 19.56 -8.39 2.03
CA SER A 56 19.90 -8.99 0.73
C SER A 56 20.36 -7.98 -0.33
N GLY A 57 20.43 -6.68 0.00
CA GLY A 57 20.79 -5.61 -0.93
C GLY A 57 19.65 -5.08 -1.80
N ALA A 58 18.42 -5.60 -1.66
CA ALA A 58 17.27 -5.10 -2.41
C ALA A 58 16.79 -3.76 -1.83
N VAL A 59 16.43 -2.82 -2.71
CA VAL A 59 15.87 -1.53 -2.32
C VAL A 59 14.35 -1.66 -2.17
N VAL A 60 13.83 -1.23 -1.04
CA VAL A 60 12.39 -1.18 -0.73
C VAL A 60 11.97 0.27 -0.57
N HIS A 61 10.88 0.64 -1.25
CA HIS A 61 10.28 1.97 -1.19
C HIS A 61 9.10 1.97 -0.23
N PHE A 62 9.04 2.99 0.63
CA PHE A 62 7.96 3.23 1.58
C PHE A 62 7.27 4.56 1.26
N ASP A 63 5.94 4.58 1.35
CA ASP A 63 5.14 5.78 1.10
C ASP A 63 5.27 6.81 2.23
N SER A 64 5.77 6.40 3.40
CA SER A 64 5.96 7.27 4.55
C SER A 64 7.20 6.90 5.38
N GLN A 65 7.76 7.91 6.05
CA GLN A 65 8.85 7.71 7.03
C GLN A 65 8.42 6.82 8.21
N LYS A 66 7.13 6.85 8.57
CA LYS A 66 6.59 6.04 9.66
C LYS A 66 6.66 4.55 9.33
N GLU A 67 6.27 4.18 8.11
CA GLU A 67 6.41 2.81 7.60
C GLU A 67 7.88 2.39 7.54
N ALA A 68 8.77 3.24 7.03
CA ALA A 68 10.19 2.94 6.96
C ALA A 68 10.82 2.70 8.35
N ARG A 69 10.47 3.52 9.36
CA ARG A 69 10.93 3.31 10.74
C ARG A 69 10.38 2.00 11.34
N ARG A 70 9.11 1.69 11.04
CA ARG A 70 8.53 0.42 11.51
C ARG A 70 9.21 -0.77 10.86
N TYR A 71 9.53 -0.68 9.58
CA TYR A 71 10.32 -1.70 8.89
C TYR A 71 11.68 -1.92 9.55
N ASP A 72 12.41 -0.85 9.93
CA ASP A 72 13.71 -0.96 10.59
C ASP A 72 13.60 -1.79 11.90
N ILE A 73 12.53 -1.56 12.69
CA ILE A 73 12.25 -2.32 13.91
C ILE A 73 11.95 -3.79 13.59
N LEU A 74 11.11 -4.06 12.59
CA LEU A 74 10.74 -5.43 12.20
C LEU A 74 11.94 -6.19 11.61
N ALA A 75 12.80 -5.52 10.85
CA ALA A 75 14.03 -6.10 10.31
C ALA A 75 14.99 -6.52 11.45
N ALA A 76 15.16 -5.67 12.47
CA ALA A 76 15.95 -6.02 13.65
C ALA A 76 15.35 -7.22 14.42
N ARG A 77 14.02 -7.27 14.60
CA ARG A 77 13.33 -8.41 15.23
C ARG A 77 13.47 -9.70 14.41
N LEU A 78 13.47 -9.60 13.09
CA LEU A 78 13.70 -10.73 12.18
C LEU A 78 15.12 -11.27 12.34
N GLN A 79 16.13 -10.40 12.36
CA GLN A 79 17.53 -10.78 12.61
C GLN A 79 17.73 -11.41 13.98
N ALA A 80 17.02 -10.94 14.99
CA ALA A 80 17.05 -11.51 16.36
C ALA A 80 16.24 -12.82 16.49
N GLY A 81 15.60 -13.31 15.42
CA GLY A 81 14.77 -14.52 15.45
C GLY A 81 13.48 -14.41 16.26
N GLN A 82 13.06 -13.19 16.62
CA GLN A 82 11.82 -12.93 17.36
C GLN A 82 10.59 -13.01 16.47
N ILE A 83 10.77 -12.75 15.17
CA ILE A 83 9.74 -12.91 14.15
C ILE A 83 10.31 -13.69 12.96
N ARG A 84 9.43 -14.22 12.12
CA ARG A 84 9.78 -14.89 10.86
C ARG A 84 8.79 -14.56 9.76
N ASP A 85 9.11 -14.90 8.53
CA ASP A 85 8.23 -14.73 7.35
C ASP A 85 7.76 -13.27 7.16
N LEU A 86 8.63 -12.28 7.44
CA LEU A 86 8.32 -10.87 7.21
C LEU A 86 8.06 -10.61 5.73
N ARG A 87 6.86 -10.12 5.42
CA ARG A 87 6.45 -9.74 4.08
C ARG A 87 5.87 -8.34 4.10
N LEU A 88 6.10 -7.62 3.00
CA LEU A 88 5.67 -6.25 2.79
C LEU A 88 4.49 -6.21 1.83
N GLN A 89 3.56 -5.31 2.08
CA GLN A 89 2.47 -4.94 1.18
C GLN A 89 1.62 -6.13 0.69
N VAL A 90 1.32 -7.06 1.61
CA VAL A 90 0.52 -8.26 1.30
C VAL A 90 -0.94 -7.88 1.03
N GLU A 91 -1.46 -8.33 -0.11
CA GLU A 91 -2.84 -8.07 -0.51
C GLU A 91 -3.77 -9.22 -0.11
N PHE A 92 -4.87 -8.89 0.55
CA PHE A 92 -5.95 -9.79 0.92
C PHE A 92 -7.19 -9.47 0.08
N THR A 93 -7.71 -10.43 -0.67
CA THR A 93 -9.00 -10.28 -1.35
C THR A 93 -10.11 -10.56 -0.35
N LEU A 94 -10.79 -9.50 0.10
CA LEU A 94 -11.87 -9.59 1.10
C LEU A 94 -13.18 -10.03 0.48
N GLN A 95 -13.44 -9.62 -0.76
CA GLN A 95 -14.58 -10.02 -1.58
C GLN A 95 -14.12 -10.17 -3.02
N GLU A 96 -14.46 -11.26 -3.65
CA GLU A 96 -14.18 -11.49 -5.07
C GLU A 96 -15.02 -10.57 -5.95
N ALA A 97 -14.54 -10.30 -7.17
CA ALA A 97 -15.37 -9.63 -8.18
C ALA A 97 -16.48 -10.59 -8.62
N TYR A 98 -17.67 -10.04 -8.83
CA TYR A 98 -18.83 -10.83 -9.32
C TYR A 98 -19.67 -9.99 -10.28
N THR A 99 -20.59 -10.65 -10.97
CA THR A 99 -21.63 -10.01 -11.76
C THR A 99 -22.93 -10.10 -10.99
N ASP A 100 -23.62 -8.96 -10.80
CA ASP A 100 -24.89 -8.93 -10.09
C ASP A 100 -26.04 -9.48 -10.96
N THR A 101 -27.22 -9.59 -10.37
CA THR A 101 -28.42 -10.10 -11.05
C THR A 101 -28.90 -9.24 -12.23
N GLU A 102 -28.41 -7.98 -12.30
CA GLU A 102 -28.71 -7.04 -13.39
C GLU A 102 -27.61 -7.05 -14.47
N GLY A 103 -26.65 -7.96 -14.39
CA GLY A 103 -25.55 -8.09 -15.35
C GLY A 103 -24.40 -7.07 -15.14
N ARG A 104 -24.40 -6.30 -14.05
CA ARG A 104 -23.35 -5.29 -13.76
C ARG A 104 -22.17 -5.96 -13.05
N ARG A 105 -20.95 -5.64 -13.51
CA ARG A 105 -19.74 -6.13 -12.88
C ARG A 105 -19.42 -5.37 -11.59
N VAL A 106 -19.42 -6.07 -10.46
CA VAL A 106 -18.98 -5.56 -9.15
C VAL A 106 -17.50 -5.90 -8.96
N ARG A 107 -16.69 -4.89 -8.62
CA ARG A 107 -15.25 -5.06 -8.44
C ARG A 107 -14.93 -5.74 -7.10
N ALA A 108 -13.83 -6.50 -7.06
CA ALA A 108 -13.31 -7.07 -5.83
C ALA A 108 -13.01 -5.99 -4.77
N ILE A 109 -13.27 -6.34 -3.50
CA ILE A 109 -12.80 -5.54 -2.36
C ILE A 109 -11.48 -6.15 -1.90
N ARG A 110 -10.42 -5.35 -1.91
CA ARG A 110 -9.08 -5.78 -1.49
C ARG A 110 -8.57 -4.91 -0.35
N TYR A 111 -7.79 -5.53 0.52
CA TYR A 111 -7.05 -4.87 1.59
C TYR A 111 -5.58 -5.16 1.41
N LYS A 112 -4.73 -4.15 1.47
CA LYS A 112 -3.29 -4.26 1.39
C LYS A 112 -2.72 -3.89 2.75
N ALA A 113 -2.13 -4.85 3.43
CA ALA A 113 -1.44 -4.66 4.69
C ALA A 113 -0.04 -4.12 4.45
N ASP A 114 0.47 -3.25 5.34
CA ASP A 114 1.83 -2.73 5.22
C ASP A 114 2.85 -3.83 5.53
N PHE A 115 2.60 -4.62 6.59
CA PHE A 115 3.46 -5.71 7.02
C PHE A 115 2.65 -6.95 7.40
N THR A 116 3.21 -8.13 7.12
CA THR A 116 2.76 -9.39 7.70
C THR A 116 3.96 -10.19 8.14
N TYR A 117 3.85 -10.87 9.26
CA TYR A 117 4.91 -11.70 9.81
C TYR A 117 4.34 -12.73 10.78
N LYS A 118 5.18 -13.65 11.22
CA LYS A 118 4.85 -14.53 12.34
C LYS A 118 5.70 -14.13 13.54
N GLU A 119 5.07 -14.00 14.70
CA GLU A 119 5.76 -13.79 15.97
C GLU A 119 5.52 -14.95 16.92
N ARG A 120 6.41 -15.15 17.89
CA ARG A 120 6.23 -16.19 18.91
C ARG A 120 4.98 -15.89 19.74
N ASP A 121 4.18 -16.90 19.97
CA ASP A 121 3.06 -16.80 20.91
C ASP A 121 3.54 -17.14 22.32
N ALA A 122 3.99 -16.11 23.04
CA ALA A 122 4.55 -16.26 24.37
C ALA A 122 3.54 -16.85 25.38
N ALA A 123 2.24 -16.65 25.17
CA ALA A 123 1.21 -17.20 26.07
C ALA A 123 1.06 -18.71 25.86
N GLU A 124 1.04 -19.19 24.62
CA GLU A 124 1.01 -20.62 24.32
C GLU A 124 2.31 -21.30 24.72
N GLU A 125 3.47 -20.67 24.48
CA GLU A 125 4.78 -21.19 24.92
C GLU A 125 4.83 -21.34 26.43
N ALA A 126 4.38 -20.33 27.19
CA ALA A 126 4.35 -20.39 28.65
C ALA A 126 3.40 -21.49 29.17
N MET A 127 2.24 -21.66 28.53
CA MET A 127 1.29 -22.72 28.88
C MET A 127 1.88 -24.11 28.59
N ALA A 128 2.50 -24.32 27.45
CA ALA A 128 3.14 -25.57 27.10
C ALA A 128 4.29 -25.90 28.05
N ALA A 129 5.14 -24.93 28.38
CA ALA A 129 6.24 -25.07 29.35
C ALA A 129 5.72 -25.47 30.73
N SER A 130 4.59 -24.90 31.20
CA SER A 130 4.01 -25.28 32.50
C SER A 130 3.54 -26.75 32.57
N LYS A 131 3.24 -27.33 31.37
CA LYS A 131 2.83 -28.74 31.25
C LYS A 131 3.96 -29.68 30.84
N GLY A 132 5.19 -29.17 30.68
CA GLY A 132 6.33 -29.93 30.20
C GLY A 132 6.23 -30.35 28.72
N TRP A 133 5.43 -29.66 27.92
CA TRP A 133 5.26 -29.97 26.52
C TRP A 133 6.18 -29.14 25.64
N PRO A 134 6.82 -29.71 24.60
CA PRO A 134 7.55 -28.93 23.63
C PRO A 134 6.56 -28.11 22.79
N CYS A 135 6.74 -26.80 22.75
CA CYS A 135 5.89 -25.92 21.93
C CYS A 135 6.74 -24.80 21.33
N GLU A 136 6.67 -24.67 20.03
CA GLU A 136 7.03 -23.44 19.30
C GLU A 136 5.81 -22.94 18.58
N SER A 137 5.02 -22.09 19.24
CA SER A 137 3.84 -21.51 18.65
C SER A 137 4.16 -20.20 17.97
N TRP A 138 3.68 -20.05 16.73
CA TRP A 138 3.87 -18.86 15.90
C TRP A 138 2.52 -18.29 15.48
N ARG A 139 2.24 -17.08 15.95
CA ARG A 139 1.02 -16.35 15.60
C ARG A 139 1.26 -15.51 14.35
N TYR A 140 0.34 -15.58 13.38
CA TYR A 140 0.37 -14.71 12.21
C TYR A 140 -0.15 -13.32 12.55
N VAL A 141 0.61 -12.29 12.21
CA VAL A 141 0.30 -10.89 12.48
C VAL A 141 0.12 -10.14 11.17
N VAL A 142 -0.96 -9.38 11.08
CA VAL A 142 -1.23 -8.42 10.01
C VAL A 142 -1.12 -7.02 10.62
N GLU A 143 -0.19 -6.22 10.11
CA GLU A 143 0.12 -4.91 10.68
C GLU A 143 -0.06 -3.79 9.66
N ASP A 144 -0.59 -2.67 10.12
CA ASP A 144 -0.89 -1.50 9.32
C ASP A 144 -0.47 -0.22 10.05
N VAL A 145 0.36 0.60 9.38
CA VAL A 145 0.88 1.85 9.93
C VAL A 145 -0.13 2.95 9.68
N LYS A 146 -0.95 3.24 10.68
CA LYS A 146 -2.04 4.21 10.54
C LYS A 146 -1.83 5.47 11.38
N SER A 147 -2.12 6.61 10.75
CA SER A 147 -2.37 7.85 11.49
C SER A 147 -3.87 7.97 11.80
N ARG A 148 -4.21 8.82 12.77
CA ARG A 148 -5.62 9.09 13.13
C ARG A 148 -6.45 9.55 11.92
N ALA A 149 -5.86 10.35 11.03
CA ALA A 149 -6.51 10.90 9.84
C ALA A 149 -6.79 9.86 8.75
N THR A 150 -6.07 8.72 8.73
CA THR A 150 -6.22 7.67 7.72
C THR A 150 -7.21 6.58 8.12
N LYS A 151 -7.75 6.61 9.35
CA LYS A 151 -8.77 5.67 9.86
C LYS A 151 -10.16 6.05 9.34
N THR A 152 -10.43 5.71 8.08
CA THR A 152 -11.71 6.01 7.41
C THR A 152 -12.76 4.92 7.68
N GLN A 153 -14.05 5.23 7.41
CA GLN A 153 -15.14 4.22 7.47
C GLN A 153 -14.85 3.04 6.53
N LYS A 154 -14.29 3.29 5.34
CA LYS A 154 -13.90 2.23 4.39
C LYS A 154 -12.86 1.28 5.00
N TYR A 155 -11.92 1.82 5.76
CA TYR A 155 -10.93 1.02 6.48
C TYR A 155 -11.59 0.15 7.57
N ALA A 156 -12.51 0.73 8.35
CA ALA A 156 -13.24 -0.02 9.37
C ALA A 156 -14.04 -1.20 8.80
N ILE A 157 -14.66 -1.02 7.63
CA ILE A 157 -15.34 -2.10 6.92
C ILE A 157 -14.36 -3.19 6.49
N LYS A 158 -13.23 -2.81 5.89
CA LYS A 158 -12.20 -3.77 5.47
C LYS A 158 -11.64 -4.58 6.64
N LYS A 159 -11.45 -3.94 7.80
CA LYS A 159 -11.01 -4.62 9.04
C LYS A 159 -12.01 -5.69 9.47
N LYS A 160 -13.31 -5.41 9.43
CA LYS A 160 -14.37 -6.39 9.74
C LYS A 160 -14.39 -7.55 8.74
N LEU A 161 -14.28 -7.25 7.44
CA LEU A 161 -14.25 -8.26 6.40
C LEU A 161 -13.00 -9.15 6.48
N LEU A 162 -11.85 -8.59 6.86
CA LEU A 162 -10.62 -9.38 7.07
C LEU A 162 -10.80 -10.36 8.23
N LYS A 163 -11.39 -9.89 9.34
CA LYS A 163 -11.71 -10.73 10.49
C LYS A 163 -12.68 -11.84 10.14
N GLU A 164 -13.76 -11.52 9.42
CA GLU A 164 -14.78 -12.49 9.01
C GLU A 164 -14.20 -13.56 8.09
N ARG A 165 -13.48 -13.15 7.03
CA ARG A 165 -13.02 -14.09 6.00
C ARG A 165 -11.81 -14.91 6.40
N PHE A 166 -10.87 -14.32 7.15
CA PHE A 166 -9.56 -14.93 7.44
C PHE A 166 -9.33 -15.18 8.94
N GLY A 167 -10.22 -14.73 9.82
CA GLY A 167 -10.01 -14.80 11.27
C GLY A 167 -8.90 -13.88 11.79
N LEU A 168 -8.39 -12.94 10.94
CA LEU A 168 -7.24 -12.11 11.25
C LEU A 168 -7.65 -10.72 11.73
N ASP A 169 -7.01 -10.24 12.77
CA ASP A 169 -7.11 -8.87 13.24
C ASP A 169 -5.96 -8.01 12.71
N ILE A 170 -6.24 -6.73 12.43
CA ILE A 170 -5.21 -5.78 12.04
C ILE A 170 -4.63 -5.14 13.29
N THR A 171 -3.32 -5.26 13.48
CA THR A 171 -2.55 -4.53 14.48
C THR A 171 -2.20 -3.16 13.93
N GLU A 172 -2.69 -2.10 14.55
CA GLU A 172 -2.44 -0.71 14.13
C GLU A 172 -1.27 -0.13 14.92
N VAL A 173 -0.28 0.46 14.24
CA VAL A 173 0.96 1.05 14.81
C VAL A 173 1.22 2.47 14.32
#